data_b1953f4be10b65937167ceb81136ed4c
#
_entry.id   b1953f4be10b65937167ceb81136ed4c
#
_cell.length_a   1.000
_cell.length_b   1.000
_cell.length_c   1.000
_cell.angle_alpha   90.00
_cell.angle_beta   90.00
_cell.angle_gamma   90.00
#
_symmetry.space_group_name_H-M   'P 1'
#
loop_
_entity.id
_entity.type
_entity.pdbx_description
1 polymer ?
#
loop_
_entity_poly.entity_id
_entity_poly.type
_entity_poly.pdbx_seq_one_letter_code
_entity_poly.pdbx_strand_id
1 'polypeptide(L)'
;IHKEKFYELCDRYGIDHPATVVYHKGMGHAFELPFDGPFVVKPAESDTYWKHPFPTQKKAYILQTRAEVDAVIDQIYGAGYEDALILQDFIPGDDSFMRVVTNYSGADGKVRLMCVGHVLLEEHTGHAIGNHAVIITEPEPELCEKLRGFLEAIGFVGFSNFDIKYDQRDGKFKAFEINCRQGRSNYYVTGAGYNLAKYLVEDVIEHKPCALTVTQNRHLWWVIPPKVAYDYVNPRYHQEMRALERANAAVNPLFYRPDNGLMHKLRILRGQHRYVGWYASCMEKVK
;
A
#
# COMPACT_ATOMS: atom_id res chain seq x y z
N ILE A 1 -6.27 10.73 -6.64
CA ILE A 1 -7.55 10.59 -5.93
C ILE A 1 -7.53 11.50 -4.73
N HIS A 2 -8.60 12.25 -4.55
CA HIS A 2 -8.83 13.09 -3.40
C HIS A 2 -9.15 12.21 -2.18
N LYS A 3 -8.33 12.23 -1.14
CA LYS A 3 -8.49 11.33 0.01
C LYS A 3 -9.81 11.56 0.77
N GLU A 4 -10.26 12.83 0.88
CA GLU A 4 -11.53 13.17 1.48
C GLU A 4 -12.68 12.43 0.79
N LYS A 5 -12.79 12.53 -0.55
CA LYS A 5 -13.82 11.82 -1.33
C LYS A 5 -13.75 10.30 -1.19
N PHE A 6 -12.54 9.77 -1.02
CA PHE A 6 -12.38 8.34 -0.77
C PHE A 6 -13.00 7.93 0.56
N TYR A 7 -12.80 8.69 1.64
CA TYR A 7 -13.39 8.38 2.94
C TYR A 7 -14.91 8.58 2.94
N GLU A 8 -15.45 9.60 2.26
CA GLU A 8 -16.90 9.74 2.05
C GLU A 8 -17.51 8.51 1.35
N LEU A 9 -16.82 7.96 0.35
CA LEU A 9 -17.25 6.74 -0.32
C LEU A 9 -17.12 5.51 0.61
N CYS A 10 -16.07 5.43 1.42
CA CYS A 10 -15.91 4.37 2.41
C CYS A 10 -17.09 4.36 3.39
N ASP A 11 -17.46 5.51 3.93
CA ASP A 11 -18.62 5.65 4.83
C ASP A 11 -19.91 5.22 4.14
N ARG A 12 -20.14 5.69 2.91
CA ARG A 12 -21.35 5.39 2.14
C ARG A 12 -21.53 3.90 1.85
N TYR A 13 -20.43 3.21 1.56
CA TYR A 13 -20.45 1.81 1.15
C TYR A 13 -19.94 0.84 2.22
N GLY A 14 -19.76 1.31 3.45
CA GLY A 14 -19.39 0.49 4.59
C GLY A 14 -18.00 -0.12 4.53
N ILE A 15 -17.03 0.55 3.89
CA ILE A 15 -15.62 0.17 3.94
C ILE A 15 -15.01 0.73 5.21
N ASP A 16 -14.50 -0.16 6.07
CA ASP A 16 -13.83 0.28 7.28
C ASP A 16 -12.55 1.05 6.94
N HIS A 17 -12.35 2.18 7.60
CA HIS A 17 -11.15 3.02 7.48
C HIS A 17 -10.78 3.58 8.85
N PRO A 18 -9.54 4.11 9.06
CA PRO A 18 -9.19 4.75 10.32
C PRO A 18 -10.15 5.89 10.63
N ALA A 19 -10.51 6.09 11.90
CA ALA A 19 -11.26 7.27 12.30
C ALA A 19 -10.58 8.53 11.75
N THR A 20 -11.34 9.36 11.05
CA THR A 20 -10.80 10.43 10.19
C THR A 20 -11.54 11.74 10.45
N VAL A 21 -10.78 12.82 10.60
CA VAL A 21 -11.27 14.19 10.57
C VAL A 21 -10.63 14.90 9.38
N VAL A 22 -11.44 15.54 8.54
CA VAL A 22 -10.97 16.39 7.46
C VAL A 22 -10.83 17.81 8.00
N TYR A 23 -9.62 18.33 7.97
CA TYR A 23 -9.32 19.67 8.43
C TYR A 23 -9.12 20.61 7.24
N HIS A 24 -9.92 21.68 7.18
CA HIS A 24 -9.80 22.73 6.16
C HIS A 24 -9.08 23.96 6.71
N LYS A 25 -8.36 24.64 5.86
CA LYS A 25 -7.67 25.89 6.20
C LYS A 25 -8.64 26.88 6.82
N GLY A 26 -8.25 27.43 7.97
CA GLY A 26 -9.06 28.42 8.70
C GLY A 26 -10.01 27.85 9.77
N MET A 27 -10.08 26.53 9.95
CA MET A 27 -10.88 25.95 11.06
C MET A 27 -10.37 26.32 12.45
N GLY A 28 -9.11 26.78 12.56
CA GLY A 28 -8.47 27.05 13.85
C GLY A 28 -8.21 25.80 14.67
N HIS A 29 -7.75 25.93 15.90
CA HIS A 29 -7.40 24.78 16.75
C HIS A 29 -8.54 24.29 17.66
N ALA A 30 -9.72 24.89 17.59
CA ALA A 30 -10.90 24.54 18.42
C ALA A 30 -11.77 23.45 17.77
N PHE A 31 -11.15 22.39 17.20
CA PHE A 31 -11.86 21.22 16.65
C PHE A 31 -11.61 19.97 17.51
N GLU A 32 -12.53 19.04 17.47
CA GLU A 32 -12.41 17.77 18.19
C GLU A 32 -11.81 16.67 17.32
N LEU A 33 -11.00 15.80 17.94
CA LEU A 33 -10.57 14.53 17.37
C LEU A 33 -11.27 13.41 18.14
N PRO A 34 -12.10 12.59 17.49
CA PRO A 34 -12.86 11.51 18.15
C PRO A 34 -11.99 10.27 18.44
N PHE A 35 -10.70 10.45 18.58
CA PHE A 35 -9.69 9.41 18.86
C PHE A 35 -8.51 10.01 19.64
N ASP A 36 -7.84 9.15 20.39
CA ASP A 36 -6.64 9.48 21.13
C ASP A 36 -5.38 9.30 20.26
N GLY A 37 -4.25 9.89 20.69
CA GLY A 37 -2.96 9.71 20.02
C GLY A 37 -2.43 8.27 20.12
N PRO A 38 -1.49 7.89 19.24
CA PRO A 38 -0.84 8.74 18.24
C PRO A 38 -1.76 9.15 17.08
N PHE A 39 -1.50 10.33 16.53
CA PHE A 39 -2.25 10.92 15.44
C PHE A 39 -1.48 10.84 14.13
N VAL A 40 -2.18 10.63 13.02
CA VAL A 40 -1.61 10.75 11.68
C VAL A 40 -2.12 12.03 11.01
N VAL A 41 -1.21 12.87 10.53
CA VAL A 41 -1.55 14.04 9.70
C VAL A 41 -0.95 13.85 8.31
N LYS A 42 -1.77 13.98 7.28
CA LYS A 42 -1.33 13.87 5.89
C LYS A 42 -2.13 14.82 4.98
N PRO A 43 -1.54 15.31 3.85
CA PRO A 43 -2.28 16.14 2.91
C PRO A 43 -3.37 15.32 2.19
N ALA A 44 -4.52 15.93 1.93
CA ALA A 44 -5.56 15.34 1.08
C ALA A 44 -5.08 15.21 -0.37
N GLU A 45 -4.38 16.24 -0.87
CA GLU A 45 -3.81 16.29 -2.21
C GLU A 45 -2.28 16.33 -2.17
N SER A 46 -1.64 15.28 -2.70
CA SER A 46 -0.18 15.17 -2.69
C SER A 46 0.48 16.09 -3.72
N ASP A 47 -0.13 16.29 -4.89
CA ASP A 47 0.44 17.06 -5.99
C ASP A 47 0.65 18.53 -5.62
N THR A 48 -0.34 19.15 -4.97
CA THR A 48 -0.27 20.53 -4.51
C THR A 48 0.63 20.66 -3.30
N TYR A 49 0.60 19.67 -2.40
CA TYR A 49 1.41 19.65 -1.19
C TYR A 49 2.91 19.75 -1.46
N TRP A 50 3.42 18.99 -2.43
CA TRP A 50 4.86 19.00 -2.76
C TRP A 50 5.31 20.27 -3.51
N LYS A 51 4.39 21.13 -3.94
CA LYS A 51 4.71 22.44 -4.53
C LYS A 51 5.05 23.49 -3.48
N HIS A 52 4.78 23.24 -2.21
CA HIS A 52 5.01 24.13 -1.08
C HIS A 52 6.04 23.51 -0.10
N PRO A 53 7.34 23.47 -0.47
CA PRO A 53 8.35 22.80 0.34
C PRO A 53 8.68 23.57 1.61
N PHE A 54 8.91 22.83 2.70
CA PHE A 54 9.41 23.36 3.97
C PHE A 54 10.33 22.33 4.65
N PRO A 55 11.23 22.76 5.60
CA PRO A 55 12.33 21.91 6.10
C PRO A 55 11.90 20.58 6.73
N THR A 56 10.74 20.55 7.39
CA THR A 56 10.22 19.38 8.11
C THR A 56 9.17 18.60 7.31
N GLN A 57 9.05 18.89 6.01
CA GLN A 57 8.03 18.29 5.14
C GLN A 57 8.14 16.77 5.06
N LYS A 58 7.03 16.09 5.31
CA LYS A 58 6.90 14.63 5.23
C LYS A 58 5.64 14.24 4.47
N LYS A 59 5.61 13.04 3.89
CA LYS A 59 4.42 12.46 3.25
C LYS A 59 3.27 12.26 4.24
N ALA A 60 3.60 11.90 5.49
CA ALA A 60 2.68 11.77 6.61
C ALA A 60 3.45 11.99 7.92
N TYR A 61 2.77 12.52 8.91
CA TYR A 61 3.31 12.77 10.25
C TYR A 61 2.63 11.81 11.22
N ILE A 62 3.42 11.18 12.09
CA ILE A 62 2.92 10.42 13.24
C ILE A 62 3.27 11.24 14.47
N LEU A 63 2.27 11.69 15.21
CA LEU A 63 2.37 12.70 16.27
C LEU A 63 1.78 12.14 17.56
N GLN A 64 2.41 12.42 18.68
CA GLN A 64 2.01 11.85 19.97
C GLN A 64 0.99 12.72 20.72
N THR A 65 1.00 14.01 20.46
CA THR A 65 0.19 14.97 21.20
C THR A 65 -0.62 15.87 20.27
N ARG A 66 -1.71 16.41 20.80
CA ARG A 66 -2.53 17.40 20.11
C ARG A 66 -1.72 18.66 19.75
N ALA A 67 -0.85 19.12 20.64
CA ALA A 67 -0.02 20.29 20.37
C ALA A 67 0.92 20.10 19.17
N GLU A 68 1.44 18.87 18.97
CA GLU A 68 2.21 18.54 17.77
C GLU A 68 1.35 18.57 16.51
N VAL A 69 0.08 18.12 16.60
CA VAL A 69 -0.88 18.19 15.48
C VAL A 69 -1.10 19.65 15.08
N ASP A 70 -1.41 20.51 16.05
CA ASP A 70 -1.64 21.94 15.80
C ASP A 70 -0.41 22.61 15.18
N ALA A 71 0.80 22.32 15.70
CA ALA A 71 2.04 22.84 15.17
C ALA A 71 2.31 22.39 13.71
N VAL A 72 2.02 21.14 13.38
CA VAL A 72 2.19 20.62 12.01
C VAL A 72 1.16 21.23 11.05
N ILE A 73 -0.09 21.44 11.48
CA ILE A 73 -1.11 22.15 10.70
C ILE A 73 -0.61 23.56 10.36
N ASP A 74 -0.12 24.30 11.35
CA ASP A 74 0.40 25.67 11.16
C ASP A 74 1.59 25.71 10.21
N GLN A 75 2.51 24.74 10.32
CA GLN A 75 3.67 24.63 9.42
C GLN A 75 3.24 24.40 7.97
N ILE A 76 2.29 23.48 7.76
CA ILE A 76 1.82 23.12 6.40
C ILE A 76 1.13 24.31 5.75
N TYR A 77 0.18 24.94 6.45
CA TYR A 77 -0.53 26.08 5.90
C TYR A 77 0.32 27.35 5.82
N GLY A 78 1.27 27.52 6.77
CA GLY A 78 2.27 28.58 6.73
C GLY A 78 3.22 28.50 5.54
N ALA A 79 3.44 27.29 4.99
CA ALA A 79 4.21 27.07 3.77
C ALA A 79 3.41 27.35 2.48
N GLY A 80 2.12 27.66 2.59
CA GLY A 80 1.26 28.04 1.45
C GLY A 80 0.40 26.91 0.90
N TYR A 81 0.28 25.77 1.57
CA TYR A 81 -0.68 24.73 1.20
C TYR A 81 -2.11 25.24 1.41
N GLU A 82 -3.03 24.94 0.47
CA GLU A 82 -4.40 25.47 0.51
C GLU A 82 -5.48 24.41 0.62
N ASP A 83 -5.17 23.14 0.29
CA ASP A 83 -6.13 22.03 0.34
C ASP A 83 -6.30 21.48 1.75
N ALA A 84 -7.24 20.55 1.92
CA ALA A 84 -7.53 19.93 3.20
C ALA A 84 -6.38 19.04 3.72
N LEU A 85 -6.32 18.88 5.03
CA LEU A 85 -5.52 17.88 5.73
C LEU A 85 -6.40 16.74 6.23
N ILE A 86 -5.86 15.54 6.21
CA ILE A 86 -6.48 14.35 6.75
C ILE A 86 -5.82 14.04 8.09
N LEU A 87 -6.60 14.11 9.15
CA LEU A 87 -6.21 13.76 10.51
C LEU A 87 -6.81 12.40 10.84
N GLN A 88 -5.98 11.43 11.20
CA GLN A 88 -6.44 10.06 11.39
C GLN A 88 -5.91 9.44 12.67
N ASP A 89 -6.70 8.52 13.21
CA ASP A 89 -6.27 7.57 14.22
C ASP A 89 -5.13 6.70 13.68
N PHE A 90 -4.08 6.56 14.46
CA PHE A 90 -2.95 5.69 14.12
C PHE A 90 -3.31 4.24 14.41
N ILE A 91 -3.28 3.39 13.40
CA ILE A 91 -3.43 1.94 13.57
C ILE A 91 -2.09 1.33 13.96
N PRO A 92 -1.96 0.75 15.19
CA PRO A 92 -0.71 0.13 15.64
C PRO A 92 -0.37 -1.13 14.84
N GLY A 93 0.86 -1.62 15.04
CA GLY A 93 1.38 -2.81 14.39
C GLY A 93 2.49 -2.52 13.38
N ASP A 94 3.36 -3.52 13.18
CA ASP A 94 4.45 -3.49 12.22
C ASP A 94 3.97 -3.63 10.76
N ASP A 95 4.89 -3.72 9.82
CA ASP A 95 4.58 -3.84 8.38
C ASP A 95 3.71 -5.06 8.07
N SER A 96 3.80 -6.12 8.89
CA SER A 96 3.03 -7.35 8.67
C SER A 96 1.52 -7.22 8.95
N PHE A 97 1.07 -6.07 9.45
CA PHE A 97 -0.35 -5.74 9.52
C PHE A 97 -0.89 -5.13 8.23
N MET A 98 0.00 -4.75 7.30
CA MET A 98 -0.39 -4.19 6.01
C MET A 98 -0.87 -5.24 5.02
N ARG A 99 -1.85 -4.85 4.21
CA ARG A 99 -2.34 -5.59 3.04
C ARG A 99 -2.37 -4.67 1.83
N VAL A 100 -2.04 -5.20 0.68
CA VAL A 100 -2.32 -4.57 -0.61
C VAL A 100 -3.32 -5.43 -1.36
N VAL A 101 -4.39 -4.81 -1.87
CA VAL A 101 -5.36 -5.54 -2.69
C VAL A 101 -5.36 -4.96 -4.10
N THR A 102 -4.79 -5.73 -5.02
CA THR A 102 -4.73 -5.34 -6.44
C THR A 102 -5.91 -5.92 -7.18
N ASN A 103 -6.60 -5.07 -7.95
CA ASN A 103 -7.81 -5.43 -8.67
C ASN A 103 -7.74 -4.98 -10.13
N TYR A 104 -8.52 -5.66 -10.98
CA TYR A 104 -8.89 -5.22 -12.31
C TYR A 104 -10.40 -5.29 -12.47
N SER A 105 -11.01 -4.16 -12.85
CA SER A 105 -12.43 -4.05 -13.19
C SER A 105 -12.56 -3.85 -14.70
N GLY A 106 -13.42 -4.63 -15.34
CA GLY A 106 -13.66 -4.56 -16.78
C GLY A 106 -14.41 -3.30 -17.21
N ALA A 107 -14.54 -3.11 -18.52
CA ALA A 107 -15.23 -1.97 -19.11
C ALA A 107 -16.72 -1.87 -18.71
N ASP A 108 -17.31 -2.96 -18.29
CA ASP A 108 -18.68 -3.03 -17.76
C ASP A 108 -18.79 -2.71 -16.25
N GLY A 109 -17.68 -2.29 -15.62
CA GLY A 109 -17.61 -1.98 -14.19
C GLY A 109 -17.63 -3.21 -13.29
N LYS A 110 -17.49 -4.44 -13.84
CA LYS A 110 -17.43 -5.67 -13.04
C LYS A 110 -15.98 -6.04 -12.72
N VAL A 111 -15.74 -6.43 -11.47
CA VAL A 111 -14.41 -6.89 -11.06
C VAL A 111 -14.09 -8.24 -11.70
N ARG A 112 -12.91 -8.35 -12.31
CA ARG A 112 -12.44 -9.55 -13.04
C ARG A 112 -11.30 -10.25 -12.33
N LEU A 113 -10.49 -9.50 -11.57
CA LEU A 113 -9.36 -10.04 -10.82
C LEU A 113 -9.25 -9.35 -9.48
N MET A 114 -9.03 -10.13 -8.44
CA MET A 114 -8.63 -9.65 -7.10
C MET A 114 -7.48 -10.49 -6.57
N CYS A 115 -6.47 -9.83 -6.06
CA CYS A 115 -5.32 -10.46 -5.42
C CYS A 115 -4.96 -9.73 -4.15
N VAL A 116 -4.99 -10.43 -3.03
CA VAL A 116 -4.53 -9.90 -1.75
C VAL A 116 -3.06 -10.25 -1.55
N GLY A 117 -2.26 -9.24 -1.26
CA GLY A 117 -0.88 -9.36 -0.84
C GLY A 117 -0.74 -9.00 0.64
N HIS A 118 -0.27 -9.96 1.43
CA HIS A 118 0.16 -9.72 2.80
C HIS A 118 1.56 -9.12 2.77
N VAL A 119 1.68 -7.87 3.15
CA VAL A 119 2.96 -7.18 3.23
C VAL A 119 3.70 -7.66 4.47
N LEU A 120 4.92 -8.14 4.30
CA LEU A 120 5.77 -8.59 5.40
C LEU A 120 6.86 -7.58 5.74
N LEU A 121 7.20 -6.71 4.79
CA LEU A 121 8.19 -5.66 4.95
C LEU A 121 7.94 -4.54 3.96
N GLU A 122 8.04 -3.30 4.43
CA GLU A 122 8.06 -2.08 3.60
C GLU A 122 9.46 -1.50 3.47
N GLU A 123 9.65 -0.54 2.59
CA GLU A 123 10.86 0.26 2.52
C GLU A 123 10.76 1.43 3.51
N HIS A 124 11.73 1.54 4.40
CA HIS A 124 11.81 2.56 5.44
C HIS A 124 12.82 3.67 5.13
N THR A 125 13.45 3.65 3.96
CA THR A 125 14.37 4.71 3.53
C THR A 125 13.61 5.97 3.11
N GLY A 126 14.16 7.15 3.35
CA GLY A 126 13.46 8.43 3.21
C GLY A 126 12.74 8.68 1.88
N HIS A 127 13.25 8.13 0.76
CA HIS A 127 12.62 8.29 -0.56
C HIS A 127 11.61 7.19 -0.92
N ALA A 128 11.59 6.10 -0.17
CA ALA A 128 10.84 4.90 -0.51
C ALA A 128 9.85 4.45 0.57
N ILE A 129 9.69 5.23 1.63
CA ILE A 129 8.79 4.94 2.76
C ILE A 129 7.38 4.59 2.27
N GLY A 130 6.87 3.44 2.75
CA GLY A 130 5.56 2.92 2.41
C GLY A 130 5.49 2.20 1.06
N ASN A 131 6.62 1.93 0.41
CA ASN A 131 6.66 0.99 -0.71
C ASN A 131 6.85 -0.43 -0.18
N HIS A 132 6.09 -1.37 -0.69
CA HIS A 132 6.23 -2.77 -0.29
C HIS A 132 7.55 -3.35 -0.80
N ALA A 133 8.23 -4.11 0.05
CA ALA A 133 9.52 -4.77 -0.23
C ALA A 133 9.42 -6.30 -0.25
N VAL A 134 8.56 -6.88 0.61
CA VAL A 134 8.27 -8.31 0.68
C VAL A 134 6.77 -8.52 0.83
N ILE A 135 6.18 -9.35 -0.04
CA ILE A 135 4.75 -9.69 -0.04
C ILE A 135 4.58 -11.20 -0.19
N ILE A 136 3.65 -11.79 0.55
CA ILE A 136 3.11 -13.14 0.28
C ILE A 136 1.65 -12.98 -0.13
N THR A 137 1.24 -13.57 -1.27
CA THR A 137 -0.19 -13.62 -1.61
C THR A 137 -0.94 -14.52 -0.64
N GLU A 138 -2.12 -14.10 -0.21
CA GLU A 138 -2.98 -14.89 0.65
C GLU A 138 -4.46 -14.70 0.30
N PRO A 139 -5.31 -15.72 0.50
CA PRO A 139 -6.74 -15.58 0.33
C PRO A 139 -7.35 -14.83 1.52
N GLU A 140 -8.12 -13.78 1.21
CA GLU A 140 -8.94 -13.02 2.17
C GLU A 140 -10.33 -12.83 1.56
N PRO A 141 -11.18 -13.87 1.58
CA PRO A 141 -12.43 -13.87 0.82
C PRO A 141 -13.42 -12.80 1.26
N GLU A 142 -13.55 -12.55 2.56
CA GLU A 142 -14.46 -11.53 3.11
C GLU A 142 -14.02 -10.12 2.71
N LEU A 143 -12.72 -9.84 2.79
CA LEU A 143 -12.14 -8.57 2.35
C LEU A 143 -12.36 -8.37 0.85
N CYS A 144 -12.08 -9.40 0.05
CA CYS A 144 -12.30 -9.36 -1.40
C CYS A 144 -13.77 -9.07 -1.75
N GLU A 145 -14.71 -9.75 -1.11
CA GLU A 145 -16.13 -9.55 -1.38
C GLU A 145 -16.58 -8.13 -1.05
N LYS A 146 -16.14 -7.59 0.09
CA LYS A 146 -16.43 -6.23 0.52
C LYS A 146 -15.89 -5.19 -0.46
N LEU A 147 -14.62 -5.32 -0.88
CA LEU A 147 -14.00 -4.41 -1.82
C LEU A 147 -14.55 -4.57 -3.24
N ARG A 148 -14.93 -5.78 -3.65
CA ARG A 148 -15.64 -6.03 -4.91
C ARG A 148 -16.94 -5.26 -4.95
N GLY A 149 -17.77 -5.41 -3.91
CA GLY A 149 -19.04 -4.69 -3.80
C GLY A 149 -18.86 -3.18 -3.89
N PHE A 150 -17.83 -2.64 -3.24
CA PHE A 150 -17.49 -1.23 -3.32
C PHE A 150 -17.13 -0.79 -4.74
N LEU A 151 -16.18 -1.49 -5.41
CA LEU A 151 -15.72 -1.15 -6.75
C LEU A 151 -16.88 -1.21 -7.78
N GLU A 152 -17.71 -2.25 -7.70
CA GLU A 152 -18.86 -2.41 -8.60
C GLU A 152 -19.95 -1.36 -8.34
N ALA A 153 -20.19 -0.99 -7.06
CA ALA A 153 -21.19 0.01 -6.70
C ALA A 153 -20.82 1.43 -7.18
N ILE A 154 -19.52 1.76 -7.20
CA ILE A 154 -19.05 3.05 -7.74
C ILE A 154 -18.79 3.01 -9.25
N GLY A 155 -19.03 1.86 -9.93
CA GLY A 155 -18.78 1.69 -11.35
C GLY A 155 -17.31 1.86 -11.75
N PHE A 156 -16.38 1.40 -10.90
CA PHE A 156 -14.95 1.56 -11.16
C PHE A 156 -14.50 0.71 -12.36
N VAL A 157 -13.68 1.29 -13.22
CA VAL A 157 -13.10 0.63 -14.40
C VAL A 157 -11.58 0.74 -14.38
N GLY A 158 -10.89 -0.35 -14.74
CA GLY A 158 -9.45 -0.42 -14.84
C GLY A 158 -8.76 -0.99 -13.60
N PHE A 159 -7.48 -0.64 -13.42
CA PHE A 159 -6.67 -1.12 -12.31
C PHE A 159 -6.86 -0.30 -11.05
N SER A 160 -6.97 -0.97 -9.92
CA SER A 160 -6.92 -0.35 -8.60
C SER A 160 -6.06 -1.12 -7.63
N ASN A 161 -5.52 -0.40 -6.63
CA ASN A 161 -4.83 -0.98 -5.48
C ASN A 161 -5.34 -0.31 -4.23
N PHE A 162 -5.81 -1.09 -3.27
CA PHE A 162 -6.09 -0.60 -1.92
C PHE A 162 -4.87 -0.83 -1.04
N ASP A 163 -4.51 0.18 -0.27
CA ASP A 163 -3.58 0.07 0.85
C ASP A 163 -4.41 -0.07 2.13
N ILE A 164 -4.26 -1.19 2.83
CA ILE A 164 -5.12 -1.62 3.93
C ILE A 164 -4.26 -2.04 5.11
N LYS A 165 -4.68 -1.74 6.33
CA LYS A 165 -4.05 -2.26 7.55
C LYS A 165 -5.06 -3.00 8.41
N TYR A 166 -4.65 -4.15 8.94
CA TYR A 166 -5.43 -4.87 9.95
C TYR A 166 -5.27 -4.18 11.29
N ASP A 167 -6.38 -3.79 11.90
CA ASP A 167 -6.42 -3.19 13.21
C ASP A 167 -6.76 -4.26 14.26
N GLN A 168 -5.78 -4.65 15.07
CA GLN A 168 -5.98 -5.65 16.13
C GLN A 168 -6.94 -5.21 17.23
N ARG A 169 -7.18 -3.90 17.37
CA ARG A 169 -8.06 -3.37 18.43
C ARG A 169 -9.52 -3.75 18.22
N ASP A 170 -9.94 -3.85 16.97
CA ASP A 170 -11.33 -4.20 16.60
C ASP A 170 -11.45 -5.38 15.63
N GLY A 171 -10.31 -5.96 15.21
CA GLY A 171 -10.27 -7.13 14.32
C GLY A 171 -10.63 -6.82 12.86
N LYS A 172 -10.51 -5.57 12.41
CA LYS A 172 -10.95 -5.14 11.09
C LYS A 172 -9.82 -4.74 10.15
N PHE A 173 -10.03 -4.96 8.86
CA PHE A 173 -9.20 -4.40 7.80
C PHE A 173 -9.67 -2.99 7.46
N LYS A 174 -8.79 -1.99 7.65
CA LYS A 174 -9.08 -0.57 7.44
C LYS A 174 -8.33 -0.05 6.21
N ALA A 175 -9.07 0.50 5.24
CA ALA A 175 -8.51 1.05 4.03
C ALA A 175 -7.96 2.46 4.24
N PHE A 176 -6.71 2.70 3.81
CA PHE A 176 -6.06 4.01 3.87
C PHE A 176 -6.25 4.83 2.61
N GLU A 177 -6.17 4.19 1.46
CA GLU A 177 -6.40 4.82 0.16
C GLU A 177 -6.65 3.77 -0.93
N ILE A 178 -7.20 4.24 -2.04
CA ILE A 178 -7.26 3.50 -3.29
C ILE A 178 -6.40 4.23 -4.34
N ASN A 179 -5.50 3.52 -4.98
CA ASN A 179 -4.71 3.99 -6.10
C ASN A 179 -5.33 3.49 -7.41
N CYS A 180 -5.86 4.41 -8.26
CA CYS A 180 -6.53 4.09 -9.53
C CYS A 180 -5.52 3.82 -10.66
N ARG A 181 -4.55 2.99 -10.41
CA ARG A 181 -3.45 2.61 -11.32
C ARG A 181 -2.78 1.34 -10.86
N GLN A 182 -1.94 0.77 -11.70
CA GLN A 182 -1.03 -0.28 -11.25
C GLN A 182 -0.02 0.28 -10.22
N GLY A 183 0.20 -0.47 -9.16
CA GLY A 183 1.20 -0.17 -8.14
C GLY A 183 2.59 -0.66 -8.52
N ARG A 184 3.61 -0.14 -7.85
CA ARG A 184 5.02 -0.58 -8.02
C ARG A 184 5.21 -2.07 -7.74
N SER A 185 4.48 -2.62 -6.79
CA SER A 185 4.58 -4.02 -6.37
C SER A 185 3.72 -4.99 -7.19
N ASN A 186 2.89 -4.53 -8.11
CA ASN A 186 1.84 -5.34 -8.75
C ASN A 186 2.33 -6.60 -9.47
N TYR A 187 3.64 -6.72 -9.70
CA TYR A 187 4.21 -7.97 -10.23
C TYR A 187 4.02 -9.16 -9.27
N TYR A 188 3.67 -8.93 -7.99
CA TYR A 188 3.32 -10.02 -7.07
C TYR A 188 2.11 -10.83 -7.58
N VAL A 189 1.16 -10.17 -8.23
CA VAL A 189 0.00 -10.79 -8.87
C VAL A 189 0.42 -11.65 -10.07
N THR A 190 1.32 -11.11 -10.91
CA THR A 190 1.86 -11.85 -12.06
C THR A 190 2.72 -13.02 -11.61
N GLY A 191 3.54 -12.84 -10.58
CA GLY A 191 4.32 -13.91 -9.97
C GLY A 191 3.44 -15.06 -9.46
N ALA A 192 2.30 -14.73 -8.89
CA ALA A 192 1.30 -15.71 -8.45
C ALA A 192 0.55 -16.40 -9.60
N GLY A 193 0.85 -16.07 -10.87
CA GLY A 193 0.28 -16.72 -12.06
C GLY A 193 -0.82 -15.91 -12.77
N TYR A 194 -1.12 -14.70 -12.31
CA TYR A 194 -2.20 -13.88 -12.85
C TYR A 194 -1.66 -12.63 -13.52
N ASN A 195 -1.41 -12.69 -14.83
CA ASN A 195 -0.83 -11.57 -15.58
C ASN A 195 -1.85 -10.43 -15.76
N LEU A 196 -1.68 -9.33 -15.03
CA LEU A 196 -2.54 -8.15 -15.09
C LEU A 196 -2.69 -7.56 -16.50
N ALA A 197 -1.60 -7.51 -17.27
CA ALA A 197 -1.65 -7.00 -18.64
C ALA A 197 -2.53 -7.87 -19.55
N LYS A 198 -2.56 -9.18 -19.32
CA LYS A 198 -3.41 -10.11 -20.05
C LYS A 198 -4.89 -9.79 -19.82
N TYR A 199 -5.31 -9.55 -18.58
CA TYR A 199 -6.70 -9.18 -18.27
C TYR A 199 -7.12 -7.92 -19.03
N LEU A 200 -6.27 -6.90 -19.07
CA LEU A 200 -6.55 -5.68 -19.84
C LEU A 200 -6.67 -5.93 -21.34
N VAL A 201 -5.76 -6.72 -21.92
CA VAL A 201 -5.76 -7.02 -23.36
C VAL A 201 -6.99 -7.85 -23.74
N GLU A 202 -7.29 -8.89 -22.97
CA GLU A 202 -8.45 -9.76 -23.20
C GLU A 202 -9.78 -8.99 -23.12
N ASP A 203 -9.87 -8.03 -22.17
CA ASP A 203 -11.08 -7.21 -22.02
C ASP A 203 -11.19 -6.12 -23.10
N VAL A 204 -10.16 -5.27 -23.22
CA VAL A 204 -10.26 -4.03 -24.02
C VAL A 204 -9.98 -4.26 -25.51
N ILE A 205 -9.12 -5.21 -25.86
CA ILE A 205 -8.68 -5.44 -27.25
C ILE A 205 -9.41 -6.64 -27.85
N GLU A 206 -9.46 -7.75 -27.10
CA GLU A 206 -9.99 -9.00 -27.62
C GLU A 206 -11.48 -9.20 -27.29
N HIS A 207 -12.04 -8.36 -26.43
CA HIS A 207 -13.45 -8.39 -25.97
C HIS A 207 -13.89 -9.78 -25.48
N LYS A 208 -12.96 -10.48 -24.81
CA LYS A 208 -13.23 -11.81 -24.26
C LYS A 208 -14.02 -11.72 -22.97
N PRO A 209 -15.03 -12.58 -22.79
CA PRO A 209 -15.70 -12.69 -21.49
C PRO A 209 -14.70 -13.18 -20.43
N CYS A 210 -14.65 -12.48 -19.31
CA CYS A 210 -13.79 -12.85 -18.20
C CYS A 210 -14.62 -12.98 -16.92
N ALA A 211 -14.59 -14.16 -16.30
CA ALA A 211 -15.18 -14.37 -15.00
C ALA A 211 -14.29 -13.79 -13.89
N LEU A 212 -14.89 -13.52 -12.74
CA LEU A 212 -14.13 -13.11 -11.55
C LEU A 212 -13.12 -14.19 -11.16
N THR A 213 -11.89 -13.78 -11.00
CA THR A 213 -10.79 -14.56 -10.41
C THR A 213 -10.36 -13.92 -9.12
N VAL A 214 -10.44 -14.65 -8.01
CA VAL A 214 -9.85 -14.28 -6.73
C VAL A 214 -8.68 -15.23 -6.48
N THR A 215 -7.49 -14.69 -6.27
CA THR A 215 -6.27 -15.51 -6.10
C THR A 215 -6.36 -16.35 -4.83
N GLN A 216 -6.03 -17.64 -4.94
CA GLN A 216 -6.09 -18.60 -3.83
C GLN A 216 -4.73 -19.16 -3.44
N ASN A 217 -3.75 -19.03 -4.32
CA ASN A 217 -2.41 -19.58 -4.10
C ASN A 217 -1.55 -18.64 -3.26
N ARG A 218 -0.59 -19.22 -2.56
CA ARG A 218 0.43 -18.48 -1.83
C ARG A 218 1.69 -18.38 -2.67
N HIS A 219 2.21 -17.16 -2.82
CA HIS A 219 3.38 -16.86 -3.62
C HIS A 219 4.17 -15.73 -2.97
N LEU A 220 5.50 -15.87 -2.87
CA LEU A 220 6.39 -14.87 -2.32
C LEU A 220 6.90 -13.93 -3.42
N TRP A 221 6.73 -12.65 -3.21
CA TRP A 221 7.34 -11.60 -4.02
C TRP A 221 8.26 -10.76 -3.14
N TRP A 222 9.44 -10.46 -3.64
CA TRP A 222 10.37 -9.52 -3.01
C TRP A 222 11.16 -8.74 -4.05
N VAL A 223 11.50 -7.49 -3.74
CA VAL A 223 12.30 -6.61 -4.61
C VAL A 223 13.69 -6.33 -4.02
N ILE A 224 13.95 -6.84 -2.83
CA ILE A 224 15.19 -6.72 -2.06
C ILE A 224 15.95 -8.05 -2.02
N PRO A 225 17.24 -8.07 -1.61
CA PRO A 225 17.99 -9.31 -1.44
C PRO A 225 17.32 -10.22 -0.40
N PRO A 226 17.30 -11.56 -0.62
CA PRO A 226 16.79 -12.51 0.37
C PRO A 226 17.40 -12.32 1.77
N LYS A 227 18.72 -12.07 1.83
CA LYS A 227 19.39 -11.78 3.10
C LYS A 227 18.76 -10.61 3.85
N VAL A 228 18.44 -9.51 3.16
CA VAL A 228 17.79 -8.34 3.78
C VAL A 228 16.38 -8.70 4.21
N ALA A 229 15.63 -9.45 3.39
CA ALA A 229 14.30 -9.92 3.77
C ALA A 229 14.34 -10.72 5.07
N TYR A 230 15.25 -11.69 5.19
CA TYR A 230 15.40 -12.49 6.42
C TYR A 230 15.98 -11.73 7.62
N ASP A 231 16.76 -10.68 7.38
CA ASP A 231 17.32 -9.84 8.47
C ASP A 231 16.24 -8.92 9.10
N TYR A 232 15.13 -8.59 8.37
CA TYR A 232 14.17 -7.55 8.79
C TYR A 232 12.69 -7.97 8.80
N VAL A 233 12.30 -9.02 8.08
CA VAL A 233 10.94 -9.60 8.20
C VAL A 233 10.78 -10.30 9.53
N ASN A 234 9.62 -10.14 10.17
CA ASN A 234 9.32 -10.82 11.44
C ASN A 234 9.57 -12.33 11.34
N PRO A 235 10.38 -12.94 12.26
CA PRO A 235 10.80 -14.34 12.20
C PRO A 235 9.67 -15.37 12.09
N ARG A 236 8.47 -15.04 12.55
CA ARG A 236 7.28 -15.92 12.46
C ARG A 236 6.95 -16.32 11.02
N TYR A 237 7.35 -15.49 10.02
CA TYR A 237 7.10 -15.76 8.60
C TYR A 237 8.26 -16.48 7.90
N HIS A 238 9.43 -16.60 8.52
CA HIS A 238 10.62 -17.17 7.87
C HIS A 238 10.42 -18.61 7.41
N GLN A 239 9.68 -19.42 8.18
CA GLN A 239 9.41 -20.81 7.79
C GLN A 239 8.58 -20.87 6.50
N GLU A 240 7.55 -20.05 6.39
CA GLU A 240 6.71 -19.96 5.20
C GLU A 240 7.48 -19.43 4.00
N MET A 241 8.23 -18.35 4.16
CA MET A 241 9.06 -17.79 3.09
C MET A 241 10.01 -18.86 2.52
N ARG A 242 10.70 -19.62 3.38
CA ARG A 242 11.57 -20.73 2.96
C ARG A 242 10.82 -21.87 2.28
N ALA A 243 9.60 -22.16 2.70
CA ALA A 243 8.77 -23.18 2.05
C ALA A 243 8.39 -22.76 0.63
N LEU A 244 8.00 -21.48 0.44
CA LEU A 244 7.67 -20.92 -0.87
C LEU A 244 8.90 -20.88 -1.80
N GLU A 245 10.09 -20.53 -1.30
CA GLU A 245 11.32 -20.59 -2.08
C GLU A 245 11.61 -22.03 -2.56
N ARG A 246 11.55 -23.01 -1.67
CA ARG A 246 11.77 -24.43 -2.02
C ARG A 246 10.77 -24.97 -3.03
N ALA A 247 9.53 -24.46 -2.97
CA ALA A 247 8.46 -24.81 -3.91
C ALA A 247 8.57 -24.07 -5.26
N ASN A 248 9.61 -23.26 -5.49
CA ASN A 248 9.74 -22.33 -6.62
C ASN A 248 8.53 -21.37 -6.75
N ALA A 249 7.87 -21.06 -5.65
CA ALA A 249 6.76 -20.11 -5.54
C ALA A 249 7.26 -18.75 -5.02
N ALA A 250 8.45 -18.32 -5.46
CA ALA A 250 9.04 -17.04 -5.11
C ALA A 250 9.55 -16.31 -6.35
N VAL A 251 9.36 -14.98 -6.40
CA VAL A 251 9.82 -14.15 -7.52
C VAL A 251 10.45 -12.84 -7.06
N ASN A 252 11.56 -12.47 -7.72
CA ASN A 252 12.05 -11.11 -7.71
C ASN A 252 11.94 -10.55 -9.14
N PRO A 253 11.12 -9.52 -9.39
CA PRO A 253 10.84 -9.02 -10.73
C PRO A 253 12.07 -8.43 -11.43
N LEU A 254 13.09 -8.02 -10.66
CA LEU A 254 14.33 -7.49 -11.23
C LEU A 254 15.14 -8.55 -11.99
N PHE A 255 14.97 -9.84 -11.64
CA PHE A 255 15.64 -10.97 -12.32
C PHE A 255 14.75 -11.61 -13.39
N TYR A 256 14.10 -10.78 -14.21
CA TYR A 256 13.22 -11.24 -15.28
C TYR A 256 14.00 -11.98 -16.38
N ARG A 257 13.67 -13.25 -16.60
CA ARG A 257 14.45 -14.15 -17.47
C ARG A 257 14.65 -13.65 -18.92
N PRO A 258 13.63 -13.10 -19.60
CA PRO A 258 13.78 -12.60 -20.97
C PRO A 258 14.75 -11.41 -21.11
N ASP A 259 14.97 -10.63 -20.04
CA ASP A 259 15.89 -9.47 -20.00
C ASP A 259 17.06 -9.76 -19.06
N ASN A 260 17.78 -10.85 -19.30
CA ASN A 260 18.76 -11.38 -18.33
C ASN A 260 20.20 -11.34 -18.84
N GLY A 261 20.58 -10.29 -19.59
CA GLY A 261 21.95 -10.05 -20.02
C GLY A 261 22.93 -9.90 -18.85
N LEU A 262 24.20 -10.30 -19.04
CA LEU A 262 25.23 -10.27 -17.99
C LEU A 262 25.37 -8.88 -17.36
N MET A 263 25.43 -7.82 -18.17
CA MET A 263 25.55 -6.44 -17.68
C MET A 263 24.33 -5.99 -16.89
N HIS A 264 23.13 -6.44 -17.29
CA HIS A 264 21.90 -6.17 -16.56
C HIS A 264 21.95 -6.83 -15.19
N LYS A 265 22.29 -8.12 -15.11
CA LYS A 265 22.49 -8.84 -13.84
C LYS A 265 23.48 -8.16 -12.90
N LEU A 266 24.62 -7.71 -13.41
CA LEU A 266 25.62 -7.02 -12.61
C LEU A 266 25.09 -5.69 -12.04
N ARG A 267 24.31 -4.93 -12.84
CA ARG A 267 23.65 -3.70 -12.36
C ARG A 267 22.64 -3.99 -11.27
N ILE A 268 21.80 -5.02 -11.44
CA ILE A 268 20.83 -5.45 -10.42
C ILE A 268 21.55 -5.83 -9.14
N LEU A 269 22.55 -6.70 -9.20
CA LEU A 269 23.30 -7.17 -8.02
C LEU A 269 23.94 -5.99 -7.26
N ARG A 270 24.52 -5.03 -8.01
CA ARG A 270 25.08 -3.82 -7.41
C ARG A 270 24.00 -2.95 -6.75
N GLY A 271 22.83 -2.82 -7.38
CA GLY A 271 21.68 -2.12 -6.81
C GLY A 271 21.16 -2.82 -5.56
N GLN A 272 20.99 -4.14 -5.61
CA GLN A 272 20.55 -4.98 -4.50
C GLN A 272 21.49 -4.86 -3.28
N HIS A 273 22.81 -4.79 -3.50
CA HIS A 273 23.77 -4.65 -2.40
C HIS A 273 23.55 -3.39 -1.56
N ARG A 274 23.05 -2.30 -2.14
CA ARG A 274 22.77 -1.05 -1.42
C ARG A 274 21.69 -1.21 -0.35
N TYR A 275 20.71 -2.09 -0.55
CA TYR A 275 19.66 -2.35 0.42
C TYR A 275 20.19 -2.79 1.78
N VAL A 276 21.33 -3.49 1.82
CA VAL A 276 21.96 -3.92 3.09
C VAL A 276 22.30 -2.70 3.96
N GLY A 277 22.92 -1.68 3.38
CA GLY A 277 23.26 -0.44 4.11
C GLY A 277 22.02 0.41 4.40
N TRP A 278 21.08 0.50 3.47
CA TRP A 278 19.88 1.30 3.65
C TRP A 278 19.01 0.79 4.80
N TYR A 279 18.71 -0.50 4.84
CA TYR A 279 17.93 -1.06 5.95
C TYR A 279 18.67 -0.95 7.29
N ALA A 280 19.99 -1.19 7.31
CA ALA A 280 20.79 -1.03 8.52
C ALA A 280 20.82 0.40 9.07
N SER A 281 20.55 1.41 8.24
CA SER A 281 20.51 2.83 8.67
C SER A 281 19.15 3.26 9.23
N CYS A 282 18.08 2.50 9.02
CA CYS A 282 16.71 2.91 9.39
C CYS A 282 15.92 1.85 10.18
N MET A 283 16.42 0.63 10.30
CA MET A 283 15.76 -0.45 11.04
C MET A 283 16.76 -1.28 11.84
N GLU A 284 16.29 -1.80 12.97
CA GLU A 284 17.02 -2.85 13.71
C GLU A 284 16.69 -4.22 13.13
N LYS A 285 17.70 -5.09 13.08
CA LYS A 285 17.49 -6.48 12.64
C LYS A 285 16.62 -7.22 13.64
N VAL A 286 15.72 -8.02 13.10
CA VAL A 286 14.95 -8.96 13.92
C VAL A 286 15.87 -10.06 14.47
N LYS A 287 15.68 -10.43 15.71
CA LYS A 287 16.49 -11.46 16.40
C LYS A 287 15.86 -12.85 16.28
#